data_a2533743130ee908437a8ed7d18f7de5
#
_entry.id   a2533743130ee908437a8ed7d18f7de5
#
_cell.length_a   1.000
_cell.length_b   1.000
_cell.length_c   1.000
_cell.angle_alpha   90.00
_cell.angle_beta   90.00
_cell.angle_gamma   90.00
#
_symmetry.space_group_name_H-M   'P 1'
#
loop_
_entity.id
_entity.type
_entity.pdbx_description
1 polymer ?
#
loop_
_entity_poly.entity_id
_entity_poly.type
_entity_poly.pdbx_seq_one_letter_code
_entity_poly.pdbx_strand_id
1 'polypeptide(L)'
;LGLAHIGDSRAYRLRDGTLERLTHDHSWVQSLVDDGKISEAEAANHPHRSLLLKVLNGQPANDPDLRLVPVAAGDRLLFCSDGLCGLVDDDEIEAALRLPTLEAALERLVSEALDEGGIDNITVIVADVVADDGTDAPVVLGAAGERSIPDGNGTGRLPAADDDLDEDD
;
A
#
# COMPACT_ATOMS: atom_id res chain seq x y z
N LEU A 1 -7.25 6.19 -9.61
CA LEU A 1 -6.36 6.12 -8.45
C LEU A 1 -4.93 6.42 -8.88
N GLY A 2 -4.31 7.46 -8.27
CA GLY A 2 -2.87 7.65 -8.34
C GLY A 2 -2.21 6.81 -7.26
N LEU A 3 -1.25 5.96 -7.65
CA LEU A 3 -0.51 5.08 -6.74
C LEU A 3 0.97 5.41 -6.83
N ALA A 4 1.58 5.70 -5.68
CA ALA A 4 3.03 5.80 -5.50
C ALA A 4 3.46 4.70 -4.53
N HIS A 5 4.44 3.87 -4.93
CA HIS A 5 4.85 2.69 -4.17
C HIS A 5 6.37 2.59 -4.06
N ILE A 6 6.85 2.28 -2.86
CA ILE A 6 8.24 1.92 -2.58
C ILE A 6 8.27 0.98 -1.37
N GLY A 7 9.02 -0.11 -1.45
CA GLY A 7 9.11 -1.13 -0.40
C GLY A 7 8.36 -2.42 -0.77
N ASP A 8 7.83 -3.11 0.24
CA ASP A 8 7.11 -4.38 0.16
C ASP A 8 5.69 -4.33 0.75
N SER A 9 5.23 -3.16 1.16
CA SER A 9 3.80 -2.93 1.41
C SER A 9 3.03 -3.11 0.11
N ARG A 10 1.83 -3.69 0.17
CA ARG A 10 1.10 -4.04 -1.05
C ARG A 10 -0.22 -3.30 -1.17
N ALA A 11 -0.62 -3.08 -2.42
CA ALA A 11 -1.96 -2.63 -2.79
C ALA A 11 -2.63 -3.68 -3.68
N TYR A 12 -3.91 -3.93 -3.42
CA TYR A 12 -4.73 -4.88 -4.16
C TYR A 12 -6.04 -4.23 -4.59
N ARG A 13 -6.64 -4.76 -5.63
CA ARG A 13 -8.00 -4.44 -6.08
C ARG A 13 -8.78 -5.72 -6.25
N LEU A 14 -9.95 -5.80 -5.60
CA LEU A 14 -10.97 -6.79 -5.89
C LEU A 14 -12.01 -6.17 -6.83
N ARG A 15 -12.17 -6.74 -8.02
CA ARG A 15 -13.18 -6.35 -9.02
C ARG A 15 -13.85 -7.62 -9.58
N ASP A 16 -15.17 -7.64 -9.62
CA ASP A 16 -15.95 -8.75 -10.15
C ASP A 16 -15.54 -10.13 -9.57
N GLY A 17 -15.16 -10.14 -8.30
CA GLY A 17 -14.72 -11.33 -7.58
C GLY A 17 -13.29 -11.78 -7.91
N THR A 18 -12.49 -10.98 -8.60
CA THR A 18 -11.09 -11.28 -8.92
C THR A 18 -10.16 -10.32 -8.20
N LEU A 19 -9.19 -10.87 -7.47
CA LEU A 19 -8.13 -10.11 -6.82
C LEU A 19 -7.00 -9.82 -7.81
N GLU A 20 -6.53 -8.57 -7.82
CA GLU A 20 -5.35 -8.14 -8.57
C GLU A 20 -4.40 -7.41 -7.63
N ARG A 21 -3.15 -7.84 -7.57
CA ARG A 21 -2.09 -7.09 -6.90
C ARG A 21 -1.64 -5.92 -7.79
N LEU A 22 -1.73 -4.71 -7.27
CA LEU A 22 -1.41 -3.46 -8.00
C LEU A 22 0.05 -3.03 -7.84
N THR A 23 0.75 -3.55 -6.83
CA THR A 23 2.15 -3.23 -6.52
C THR A 23 3.08 -4.38 -6.86
N HIS A 24 4.35 -4.04 -7.05
CA HIS A 24 5.44 -4.99 -7.24
C HIS A 24 6.47 -4.76 -6.13
N ASP A 25 6.79 -5.78 -5.34
CA ASP A 25 7.62 -5.63 -4.16
C ASP A 25 9.07 -5.26 -4.53
N HIS A 26 9.62 -4.26 -3.86
CA HIS A 26 11.02 -3.90 -3.98
C HIS A 26 11.89 -4.73 -3.01
N SER A 27 11.72 -6.04 -3.03
CA SER A 27 12.47 -6.97 -2.19
C SER A 27 13.48 -7.79 -3.01
N TRP A 28 14.52 -8.29 -2.31
CA TRP A 28 15.51 -9.16 -2.95
C TRP A 28 14.89 -10.46 -3.47
N VAL A 29 13.98 -11.06 -2.69
CA VAL A 29 13.30 -12.30 -3.09
C VAL A 29 12.42 -12.08 -4.32
N GLN A 30 11.76 -10.93 -4.45
CA GLN A 30 10.99 -10.59 -5.64
C GLN A 30 11.91 -10.52 -6.87
N SER A 31 13.11 -9.96 -6.75
CA SER A 31 14.05 -9.95 -7.87
C SER A 31 14.48 -11.35 -8.32
N LEU A 32 14.53 -12.33 -7.40
CA LEU A 32 14.79 -13.72 -7.75
C LEU A 32 13.60 -14.39 -8.47
N VAL A 33 12.37 -14.03 -8.09
CA VAL A 33 11.15 -14.48 -8.78
C VAL A 33 11.13 -13.92 -10.21
N ASP A 34 11.41 -12.62 -10.38
CA ASP A 34 11.44 -11.94 -11.68
C ASP A 34 12.49 -12.55 -12.62
N ASP A 35 13.65 -12.94 -12.06
CA ASP A 35 14.70 -13.64 -12.79
C ASP A 35 14.37 -15.13 -13.06
N GLY A 36 13.24 -15.65 -12.57
CA GLY A 36 12.85 -17.05 -12.67
C GLY A 36 13.74 -18.02 -11.90
N LYS A 37 14.45 -17.53 -10.87
CA LYS A 37 15.37 -18.33 -10.04
C LYS A 37 14.65 -19.10 -8.95
N ILE A 38 13.55 -18.53 -8.43
CA ILE A 38 12.67 -19.13 -7.44
C ILE A 38 11.21 -18.85 -7.82
N SER A 39 10.28 -19.65 -7.32
CA SER A 39 8.85 -19.41 -7.41
C SER A 39 8.37 -18.42 -6.34
N GLU A 40 7.15 -17.86 -6.49
CA GLU A 40 6.53 -17.00 -5.46
C GLU A 40 6.35 -17.77 -4.13
N ALA A 41 5.98 -19.05 -4.18
CA ALA A 41 5.86 -19.89 -2.99
C ALA A 41 7.20 -20.10 -2.25
N GLU A 42 8.32 -20.21 -2.98
CA GLU A 42 9.64 -20.27 -2.39
C GLU A 42 10.07 -18.91 -1.82
N ALA A 43 9.71 -17.81 -2.48
CA ALA A 43 9.98 -16.45 -2.00
C ALA A 43 9.26 -16.15 -0.66
N ALA A 44 8.00 -16.56 -0.52
CA ALA A 44 7.20 -16.36 0.70
C ALA A 44 7.86 -17.03 1.94
N ASN A 45 8.53 -18.16 1.75
CA ASN A 45 9.20 -18.92 2.82
C ASN A 45 10.71 -18.69 2.90
N HIS A 46 11.24 -17.72 2.13
CA HIS A 46 12.69 -17.52 2.05
C HIS A 46 13.24 -16.83 3.31
N PRO A 47 14.41 -17.26 3.85
CA PRO A 47 15.01 -16.64 5.05
C PRO A 47 15.28 -15.13 4.92
N HIS A 48 15.48 -14.64 3.69
CA HIS A 48 15.77 -13.24 3.39
C HIS A 48 14.57 -12.52 2.76
N ARG A 49 13.32 -12.95 3.02
CA ARG A 49 12.13 -12.35 2.44
C ARG A 49 11.94 -10.86 2.79
N SER A 50 12.43 -10.44 3.97
CA SER A 50 12.35 -9.06 4.44
C SER A 50 13.51 -8.16 3.97
N LEU A 51 14.37 -8.64 3.05
CA LEU A 51 15.48 -7.84 2.54
C LEU A 51 14.99 -6.90 1.44
N LEU A 52 14.88 -5.61 1.75
CA LEU A 52 14.44 -4.58 0.81
C LEU A 52 15.58 -4.08 -0.07
N LEU A 53 15.29 -3.86 -1.35
CA LEU A 53 16.18 -3.25 -2.34
C LEU A 53 15.96 -1.74 -2.48
N LYS A 54 14.73 -1.27 -2.20
CA LYS A 54 14.38 0.16 -2.20
C LYS A 54 13.59 0.49 -0.93
N VAL A 55 13.92 1.62 -0.32
CA VAL A 55 13.23 2.16 0.86
C VAL A 55 13.04 3.66 0.71
N LEU A 56 12.02 4.21 1.34
CA LEU A 56 11.77 5.66 1.35
C LEU A 56 12.73 6.33 2.35
N ASN A 57 13.88 6.78 1.86
CA ASN A 57 14.94 7.39 2.68
C ASN A 57 15.42 8.75 2.15
N GLY A 58 14.68 9.32 1.17
CA GLY A 58 15.03 10.61 0.57
C GLY A 58 16.22 10.58 -0.39
N GLN A 59 16.81 9.41 -0.66
CA GLN A 59 17.91 9.31 -1.61
C GLN A 59 17.40 9.24 -3.06
N PRO A 60 18.02 9.98 -4.01
CA PRO A 60 17.58 9.99 -5.42
C PRO A 60 17.59 8.62 -6.11
N ALA A 61 18.37 7.66 -5.60
CA ALA A 61 18.43 6.31 -6.15
C ALA A 61 17.19 5.45 -5.83
N ASN A 62 16.33 5.93 -4.93
CA ASN A 62 15.14 5.23 -4.45
C ASN A 62 13.86 5.94 -4.92
N ASP A 63 13.71 6.13 -6.22
CA ASP A 63 12.48 6.68 -6.78
C ASP A 63 11.32 5.70 -6.60
N PRO A 64 10.12 6.19 -6.20
CA PRO A 64 8.92 5.36 -6.11
C PRO A 64 8.42 4.96 -7.49
N ASP A 65 7.79 3.80 -7.57
CA ASP A 65 6.99 3.42 -8.72
C ASP A 65 5.70 4.24 -8.74
N LEU A 66 5.43 4.91 -9.87
CA LEU A 66 4.24 5.75 -10.05
C LEU A 66 3.30 5.11 -11.08
N ARG A 67 2.04 4.89 -10.70
CA ARG A 67 1.01 4.32 -11.58
C ARG A 67 -0.29 5.09 -11.50
N LEU A 68 -0.99 5.18 -12.63
CA LEU A 68 -2.41 5.52 -12.67
C LEU A 68 -3.20 4.23 -12.88
N VAL A 69 -4.01 3.88 -11.90
CA VAL A 69 -4.85 2.68 -11.90
C VAL A 69 -6.29 3.08 -12.17
N PRO A 70 -6.93 2.58 -13.25
CA PRO A 70 -8.34 2.80 -13.48
C PRO A 70 -9.16 2.13 -12.39
N VAL A 71 -10.00 2.89 -11.69
CA VAL A 71 -10.95 2.39 -10.71
C VAL A 71 -12.39 2.65 -11.16
N ALA A 72 -13.32 1.81 -10.72
CA ALA A 72 -14.74 1.92 -11.03
C ALA A 72 -15.57 1.69 -9.76
N ALA A 73 -16.77 2.25 -9.72
CA ALA A 73 -17.71 1.96 -8.64
C ALA A 73 -17.94 0.44 -8.52
N GLY A 74 -17.85 -0.08 -7.30
CA GLY A 74 -17.90 -1.51 -7.00
C GLY A 74 -16.53 -2.17 -6.83
N ASP A 75 -15.43 -1.48 -7.14
CA ASP A 75 -14.10 -1.97 -6.76
C ASP A 75 -13.91 -1.88 -5.25
N ARG A 76 -13.26 -2.87 -4.67
CA ARG A 76 -12.74 -2.82 -3.30
C ARG A 76 -11.22 -2.80 -3.34
N LEU A 77 -10.62 -1.86 -2.64
CA LEU A 77 -9.18 -1.66 -2.56
C LEU A 77 -8.66 -2.08 -1.19
N LEU A 78 -7.49 -2.71 -1.16
CA LEU A 78 -6.74 -3.02 0.05
C LEU A 78 -5.36 -2.40 -0.06
N PHE A 79 -4.90 -1.77 1.03
CA PHE A 79 -3.51 -1.37 1.22
C PHE A 79 -3.03 -1.97 2.54
N CYS A 80 -1.90 -2.66 2.52
CA CYS A 80 -1.41 -3.34 3.72
C CYS A 80 0.12 -3.32 3.82
N SER A 81 0.61 -3.43 5.07
CA SER A 81 2.02 -3.71 5.33
C SER A 81 2.34 -5.19 5.16
N ASP A 82 3.62 -5.52 5.16
CA ASP A 82 4.17 -6.89 5.15
C ASP A 82 3.71 -7.72 6.35
N GLY A 83 3.37 -7.07 7.48
CA GLY A 83 2.74 -7.75 8.63
C GLY A 83 1.41 -8.42 8.30
N LEU A 84 0.71 -8.03 7.21
CA LEU A 84 -0.42 -8.77 6.66
C LEU A 84 0.05 -9.68 5.51
N CYS A 85 0.49 -9.12 4.40
CA CYS A 85 0.75 -9.86 3.15
C CYS A 85 2.01 -10.74 3.18
N GLY A 86 2.79 -10.69 4.24
CA GLY A 86 3.87 -11.63 4.53
C GLY A 86 3.42 -12.88 5.30
N LEU A 87 2.19 -12.91 5.81
CA LEU A 87 1.61 -13.99 6.61
C LEU A 87 0.36 -14.60 5.98
N VAL A 88 -0.52 -13.77 5.42
CA VAL A 88 -1.79 -14.15 4.81
C VAL A 88 -1.60 -14.22 3.30
N ASP A 89 -2.00 -15.31 2.67
CA ASP A 89 -1.85 -15.50 1.23
C ASP A 89 -2.93 -14.76 0.42
N ASP A 90 -2.71 -14.64 -0.90
CA ASP A 90 -3.61 -13.89 -1.77
C ASP A 90 -5.01 -14.52 -1.87
N ASP A 91 -5.15 -15.84 -1.71
CA ASP A 91 -6.46 -16.53 -1.72
C ASP A 91 -7.27 -16.19 -0.46
N GLU A 92 -6.61 -16.13 0.70
CA GLU A 92 -7.22 -15.73 1.97
C GLU A 92 -7.57 -14.23 1.97
N ILE A 93 -6.68 -13.39 1.42
CA ILE A 93 -6.96 -11.96 1.21
C ILE A 93 -8.20 -11.78 0.31
N GLU A 94 -8.29 -12.52 -0.80
CA GLU A 94 -9.44 -12.47 -1.70
C GLU A 94 -10.72 -12.88 -0.97
N ALA A 95 -10.67 -13.97 -0.20
CA ALA A 95 -11.82 -14.46 0.55
C ALA A 95 -12.31 -13.45 1.59
N ALA A 96 -11.39 -12.79 2.30
CA ALA A 96 -11.70 -11.74 3.27
C ALA A 96 -12.33 -10.51 2.59
N LEU A 97 -11.76 -10.05 1.47
CA LEU A 97 -12.27 -8.88 0.74
C LEU A 97 -13.64 -9.12 0.09
N ARG A 98 -14.06 -10.36 -0.11
CA ARG A 98 -15.42 -10.70 -0.58
C ARG A 98 -16.51 -10.59 0.49
N LEU A 99 -16.14 -10.40 1.76
CA LEU A 99 -17.12 -10.20 2.83
C LEU A 99 -17.95 -8.93 2.60
N PRO A 100 -19.22 -8.92 3.07
CA PRO A 100 -20.18 -7.89 2.66
C PRO A 100 -19.86 -6.49 3.16
N THR A 101 -19.16 -6.36 4.31
CA THR A 101 -18.83 -5.06 4.91
C THR A 101 -17.33 -4.85 5.03
N LEU A 102 -16.90 -3.58 5.08
CA LEU A 102 -15.49 -3.22 5.28
C LEU A 102 -14.99 -3.71 6.64
N GLU A 103 -15.82 -3.59 7.67
CA GLU A 103 -15.49 -4.01 9.03
C GLU A 103 -15.23 -5.53 9.08
N ALA A 104 -16.13 -6.33 8.48
CA ALA A 104 -15.95 -7.78 8.45
C ALA A 104 -14.68 -8.19 7.69
N ALA A 105 -14.37 -7.52 6.58
CA ALA A 105 -13.14 -7.75 5.83
C ALA A 105 -11.89 -7.40 6.67
N LEU A 106 -11.89 -6.25 7.34
CA LEU A 106 -10.80 -5.81 8.22
C LEU A 106 -10.58 -6.78 9.39
N GLU A 107 -11.66 -7.15 10.11
CA GLU A 107 -11.60 -8.07 11.23
C GLU A 107 -11.02 -9.42 10.80
N ARG A 108 -11.47 -9.93 9.65
CA ARG A 108 -10.98 -11.19 9.11
C ARG A 108 -9.50 -11.14 8.77
N LEU A 109 -9.05 -10.12 8.02
CA LEU A 109 -7.64 -9.95 7.63
C LEU A 109 -6.72 -9.85 8.83
N VAL A 110 -7.09 -9.03 9.83
CA VAL A 110 -6.28 -8.85 11.03
C VAL A 110 -6.25 -10.14 11.87
N SER A 111 -7.40 -10.84 11.98
CA SER A 111 -7.46 -12.11 12.73
C SER A 111 -6.56 -13.17 12.08
N GLU A 112 -6.60 -13.33 10.77
CA GLU A 112 -5.74 -14.29 10.06
C GLU A 112 -4.26 -14.01 10.27
N ALA A 113 -3.84 -12.74 10.14
CA ALA A 113 -2.44 -12.38 10.39
C ALA A 113 -1.99 -12.64 11.84
N LEU A 114 -2.90 -12.45 12.83
CA LEU A 114 -2.63 -12.77 14.24
C LEU A 114 -2.57 -14.28 14.48
N ASP A 115 -3.44 -15.05 13.83
CA ASP A 115 -3.47 -16.52 13.95
C ASP A 115 -2.21 -17.14 13.35
N GLU A 116 -1.63 -16.53 12.30
CA GLU A 116 -0.32 -16.90 11.72
C GLU A 116 0.89 -16.39 12.55
N GLY A 117 0.61 -15.83 13.75
CA GLY A 117 1.61 -15.49 14.74
C GLY A 117 1.84 -14.01 15.00
N GLY A 118 1.32 -13.11 14.15
CA GLY A 118 1.39 -11.65 14.36
C GLY A 118 2.81 -11.14 14.63
N ILE A 119 3.77 -11.58 13.83
CA ILE A 119 5.21 -11.38 14.10
C ILE A 119 5.70 -9.97 13.78
N ASP A 120 4.87 -9.13 13.15
CA ASP A 120 5.19 -7.75 12.79
C ASP A 120 3.98 -6.83 12.98
N ASN A 121 4.18 -5.53 12.78
CA ASN A 121 3.12 -4.53 12.85
C ASN A 121 2.14 -4.71 11.68
N ILE A 122 0.87 -4.99 11.98
CA ILE A 122 -0.17 -5.20 10.99
C ILE A 122 -0.87 -3.87 10.72
N THR A 123 -0.74 -3.36 9.49
CA THR A 123 -1.48 -2.19 9.01
C THR A 123 -2.36 -2.59 7.84
N VAL A 124 -3.65 -2.29 7.92
CA VAL A 124 -4.65 -2.64 6.90
C VAL A 124 -5.59 -1.47 6.67
N ILE A 125 -5.78 -1.10 5.40
CA ILE A 125 -6.78 -0.12 4.97
C ILE A 125 -7.61 -0.78 3.87
N VAL A 126 -8.92 -0.88 4.09
CA VAL A 126 -9.88 -1.36 3.08
C VAL A 126 -10.80 -0.21 2.69
N ALA A 127 -11.01 -0.02 1.38
CA ALA A 127 -11.86 1.06 0.86
C ALA A 127 -12.71 0.55 -0.31
N ASP A 128 -14.00 0.93 -0.33
CA ASP A 128 -14.87 0.70 -1.46
C ASP A 128 -14.91 1.93 -2.37
N VAL A 129 -14.80 1.71 -3.68
CA VAL A 129 -15.00 2.75 -4.68
C VAL A 129 -16.49 2.89 -4.94
N VAL A 130 -17.04 4.04 -4.62
CA VAL A 130 -18.46 4.36 -4.80
C VAL A 130 -18.65 5.39 -5.91
N ALA A 131 -19.85 5.46 -6.46
CA ALA A 131 -20.20 6.54 -7.39
C ALA A 131 -20.26 7.86 -6.60
N ASP A 132 -19.55 8.87 -7.09
CA ASP A 132 -19.60 10.22 -6.52
C ASP A 132 -20.88 10.92 -7.00
N ASP A 133 -21.74 11.30 -6.04
CA ASP A 133 -22.93 12.12 -6.31
C ASP A 133 -22.65 13.62 -6.15
N GLY A 134 -21.42 14.00 -5.86
CA GLY A 134 -20.95 15.38 -5.71
C GLY A 134 -21.44 16.07 -4.45
N THR A 135 -21.96 15.34 -3.47
CA THR A 135 -22.49 15.91 -2.21
C THR A 135 -21.46 15.97 -1.08
N ASP A 136 -20.46 15.10 -1.13
CA ASP A 136 -19.47 14.99 -0.08
C ASP A 136 -18.21 15.82 -0.36
N ALA A 137 -17.78 16.61 0.65
CA ALA A 137 -16.51 17.30 0.57
C ALA A 137 -15.35 16.31 0.80
N PRO A 138 -14.21 16.47 0.08
CA PRO A 138 -13.04 15.65 0.34
C PRO A 138 -12.59 15.74 1.79
N VAL A 139 -12.32 14.58 2.41
CA VAL A 139 -11.83 14.50 3.79
C VAL A 139 -10.36 14.09 3.76
N VAL A 140 -9.51 14.87 4.43
CA VAL A 140 -8.11 14.55 4.64
C VAL A 140 -7.90 14.24 6.11
N LEU A 141 -7.37 13.07 6.41
CA LEU A 141 -7.18 12.55 7.76
C LEU A 141 -5.69 12.46 8.13
N GLY A 142 -5.43 12.37 9.43
CA GLY A 142 -4.07 12.27 9.98
C GLY A 142 -3.28 13.58 9.85
N ALA A 143 -1.96 13.49 9.91
CA ALA A 143 -1.06 14.65 9.87
C ALA A 143 -1.22 15.51 8.60
N ALA A 144 -1.66 14.94 7.50
CA ALA A 144 -1.97 15.68 6.27
C ALA A 144 -3.23 16.55 6.40
N GLY A 145 -4.21 16.13 7.23
CA GLY A 145 -5.44 16.89 7.49
C GLY A 145 -5.24 18.09 8.41
N GLU A 146 -4.15 18.12 9.18
CA GLU A 146 -3.80 19.25 10.04
C GLU A 146 -3.21 20.44 9.26
N ARG A 147 -2.78 20.20 8.02
CA ARG A 147 -2.34 21.25 7.11
C ARG A 147 -3.55 21.78 6.35
N SER A 148 -3.92 23.05 6.57
CA SER A 148 -4.94 23.72 5.78
C SER A 148 -4.59 23.59 4.30
N ILE A 149 -5.39 22.84 3.52
CA ILE A 149 -5.27 22.82 2.07
C ILE A 149 -5.75 24.21 1.62
N PRO A 150 -4.91 25.03 0.96
CA PRO A 150 -5.38 26.29 0.40
C PRO A 150 -6.49 26.00 -0.61
N ASP A 151 -7.60 26.73 -0.49
CA ASP A 151 -8.74 26.63 -1.38
C ASP A 151 -8.27 26.58 -2.84
N GLY A 152 -8.77 25.59 -3.60
CA GLY A 152 -8.27 25.11 -4.88
C GLY A 152 -8.29 26.09 -6.03
N ASN A 153 -7.58 27.21 -5.94
CA ASN A 153 -7.29 28.11 -7.06
C ASN A 153 -5.88 28.73 -6.98
N GLY A 154 -4.95 28.04 -6.38
CA GLY A 154 -3.54 28.47 -6.32
C GLY A 154 -2.62 27.35 -6.77
N THR A 155 -1.76 27.65 -7.72
CA THR A 155 -0.60 26.83 -8.09
C THR A 155 0.23 26.54 -6.84
N GLY A 156 -0.07 25.43 -6.18
CA GLY A 156 0.63 24.95 -4.98
C GLY A 156 2.07 24.60 -5.30
N ARG A 157 2.95 25.58 -5.20
CA ARG A 157 4.40 25.36 -5.15
C ARG A 157 4.70 24.78 -3.77
N LEU A 158 5.20 23.56 -3.70
CA LEU A 158 5.78 22.99 -2.49
C LEU A 158 6.83 23.98 -1.96
N PRO A 159 6.86 24.29 -0.65
CA PRO A 159 7.93 25.08 -0.10
C PRO A 159 9.26 24.36 -0.41
N ALA A 160 10.24 25.11 -0.90
CA ALA A 160 11.60 24.63 -1.02
C ALA A 160 12.06 24.18 0.37
N ALA A 161 12.72 23.04 0.47
CA ALA A 161 13.44 22.68 1.67
C ALA A 161 14.43 23.81 1.98
N ASP A 162 14.29 24.43 3.14
CA ASP A 162 15.27 25.40 3.61
C ASP A 162 16.58 24.64 3.88
N ASP A 163 17.56 24.87 3.00
CA ASP A 163 18.96 24.50 3.18
C ASP A 163 19.62 25.47 4.19
N ASP A 164 19.18 25.44 5.43
CA ASP A 164 19.91 26.05 6.55
C ASP A 164 20.75 24.97 7.24
N LEU A 165 21.81 24.54 6.57
CA LEU A 165 22.98 23.99 7.24
C LEU A 165 23.86 25.16 7.62
N ASP A 166 23.69 25.69 8.83
CA ASP A 166 24.66 26.56 9.47
C ASP A 166 26.02 25.85 9.53
N GLU A 167 26.95 26.29 8.71
CA GLU A 167 28.39 26.14 8.95
C GLU A 167 28.75 27.06 10.08
N ASP A 168 29.00 26.53 11.27
CA ASP A 168 29.83 27.22 12.27
C ASP A 168 30.59 26.23 13.16
N ASP A 169 31.94 26.33 13.05
CA ASP A 169 33.07 25.91 13.90
C ASP A 169 33.35 24.43 14.16
#